data_1ddd23f6edbfa064b3c98764eea9f916
#
_entry.id   1ddd23f6edbfa064b3c98764eea9f916
#
_cell.length_a   1.000
_cell.length_b   1.000
_cell.length_c   1.000
_cell.angle_alpha   90.00
_cell.angle_beta   90.00
_cell.angle_gamma   90.00
#
_symmetry.space_group_name_H-M   'P 1'
#
loop_
_entity.id
_entity.type
_entity.pdbx_description
1 polymer ?
#
loop_
_entity_poly.entity_id
_entity_poly.type
_entity_poly.pdbx_seq_one_letter_code
_entity_poly.pdbx_strand_id
1 'polypeptide(L)'
;RAAYVPLIHKSGTGDLLGFNEPDERKQSNMSVEQAISLWPKLESTGLRLGSPATSRHETLGKASWLGRFMTQAEAKGLRVDFVAVHYYSTDKDVAAFREFLEAVHKQYKRPVWVTEWALADWDDPSRFSAAEQAEFARVGTEMMDDLPFVERHAWFAAYEGGDGWHLNSGIFDSRGNLTPVGKVF
;
A
#
# COMPACT_ATOMS: atom_id res chain seq x y z
N ARG A 1 -10.02 -4.87 19.85
CA ARG A 1 -10.18 -5.65 21.07
C ARG A 1 -8.85 -6.36 21.36
N ALA A 2 -8.44 -6.40 22.63
CA ALA A 2 -7.14 -6.95 23.08
C ALA A 2 -6.89 -8.44 22.69
N ALA A 3 -7.90 -9.12 22.18
CA ALA A 3 -7.85 -10.54 21.82
C ALA A 3 -6.90 -10.86 20.63
N TYR A 4 -6.56 -9.89 19.78
CA TYR A 4 -5.72 -10.15 18.60
C TYR A 4 -4.22 -10.01 18.85
N VAL A 5 -3.79 -9.25 19.86
CA VAL A 5 -2.36 -9.03 20.14
C VAL A 5 -1.61 -10.35 20.39
N PRO A 6 -2.11 -11.31 21.18
CA PRO A 6 -1.45 -12.61 21.34
C PRO A 6 -1.33 -13.41 20.03
N LEU A 7 -2.30 -13.28 19.12
CA LEU A 7 -2.28 -13.96 17.81
C LEU A 7 -1.22 -13.34 16.91
N ILE A 8 -1.08 -12.02 16.93
CA ILE A 8 -0.04 -11.28 16.21
C ILE A 8 1.33 -11.77 16.65
N HIS A 9 1.61 -11.81 17.96
CA HIS A 9 2.88 -12.31 18.47
C HIS A 9 3.12 -13.78 18.12
N LYS A 10 2.08 -14.60 18.13
CA LYS A 10 2.17 -16.03 17.78
C LYS A 10 2.48 -16.23 16.28
N SER A 11 2.15 -15.29 15.42
CA SER A 11 2.42 -15.38 13.97
C SER A 11 3.90 -15.30 13.61
N GLY A 12 4.75 -14.79 14.52
CA GLY A 12 6.17 -14.56 14.27
C GLY A 12 6.46 -13.39 13.33
N THR A 13 5.45 -12.56 13.00
CA THR A 13 5.66 -11.35 12.19
C THR A 13 6.49 -10.32 12.93
N GLY A 14 7.36 -9.61 12.21
CA GLY A 14 8.13 -8.47 12.75
C GLY A 14 7.50 -7.10 12.45
N ASP A 15 6.55 -7.06 11.54
CA ASP A 15 5.97 -5.83 11.01
C ASP A 15 4.44 -5.83 11.17
N LEU A 16 3.86 -4.64 11.35
CA LEU A 16 2.42 -4.43 11.40
C LEU A 16 2.06 -3.21 10.54
N LEU A 17 1.16 -3.41 9.60
CA LEU A 17 0.60 -2.32 8.79
C LEU A 17 -0.46 -1.55 9.58
N GLY A 18 -0.54 -0.25 9.33
CA GLY A 18 -1.57 0.61 9.86
C GLY A 18 -2.94 0.39 9.21
N PHE A 19 -3.71 1.46 9.10
CA PHE A 19 -5.08 1.42 8.57
C PHE A 19 -5.09 1.48 7.04
N ASN A 20 -5.96 0.67 6.42
CA ASN A 20 -6.14 0.65 4.98
C ASN A 20 -7.05 1.78 4.53
N GLU A 21 -6.56 2.63 3.65
CA GLU A 21 -7.28 3.74 2.99
C GLU A 21 -8.25 4.47 3.93
N PRO A 22 -7.74 5.06 5.03
CA PRO A 22 -8.61 5.69 6.02
C PRO A 22 -9.33 6.94 5.49
N ASP A 23 -8.83 7.52 4.41
CA ASP A 23 -9.42 8.63 3.67
C ASP A 23 -10.63 8.19 2.82
N GLU A 24 -10.74 6.90 2.49
CA GLU A 24 -11.78 6.38 1.64
C GLU A 24 -13.02 5.92 2.43
N ARG A 25 -14.19 6.44 2.03
CA ARG A 25 -15.46 6.18 2.72
C ARG A 25 -15.87 4.70 2.74
N LYS A 26 -15.48 3.95 1.70
CA LYS A 26 -15.80 2.51 1.57
C LYS A 26 -14.74 1.60 2.19
N GLN A 27 -13.65 2.17 2.71
CA GLN A 27 -12.54 1.47 3.33
C GLN A 27 -12.56 1.68 4.86
N SER A 28 -11.42 1.96 5.49
CA SER A 28 -11.39 2.17 6.94
C SER A 28 -12.18 3.42 7.40
N ASN A 29 -12.37 4.40 6.55
CA ASN A 29 -13.20 5.60 6.79
C ASN A 29 -12.94 6.23 8.17
N MET A 30 -11.73 6.66 8.40
CA MET A 30 -11.28 7.18 9.70
C MET A 30 -10.78 8.61 9.57
N SER A 31 -11.06 9.45 10.56
CA SER A 31 -10.37 10.73 10.68
C SER A 31 -8.93 10.53 11.16
N VAL A 32 -8.07 11.52 10.91
CA VAL A 32 -6.69 11.53 11.42
C VAL A 32 -6.68 11.42 12.96
N GLU A 33 -7.58 12.12 13.64
CA GLU A 33 -7.70 12.12 15.10
C GLU A 33 -8.08 10.74 15.65
N GLN A 34 -8.98 10.03 14.95
CA GLN A 34 -9.35 8.64 15.29
C GLN A 34 -8.15 7.71 15.14
N ALA A 35 -7.42 7.80 14.02
CA ALA A 35 -6.23 6.99 13.78
C ALA A 35 -5.14 7.27 14.85
N ILE A 36 -4.86 8.53 15.14
CA ILE A 36 -3.92 8.95 16.20
C ILE A 36 -4.34 8.41 17.57
N SER A 37 -5.64 8.45 17.90
CA SER A 37 -6.13 7.95 19.20
C SER A 37 -5.99 6.44 19.36
N LEU A 38 -6.00 5.70 18.26
CA LEU A 38 -5.85 4.24 18.23
C LEU A 38 -4.39 3.79 18.10
N TRP A 39 -3.50 4.67 17.63
CA TRP A 39 -2.10 4.33 17.32
C TRP A 39 -1.33 3.70 18.48
N PRO A 40 -1.46 4.16 19.75
CA PRO A 40 -0.80 3.53 20.89
C PRO A 40 -1.14 2.04 21.09
N LYS A 41 -2.30 1.59 20.58
CA LYS A 41 -2.66 0.15 20.61
C LYS A 41 -1.84 -0.66 19.62
N LEU A 42 -1.45 -0.08 18.47
CA LEU A 42 -0.55 -0.71 17.52
C LEU A 42 0.88 -0.72 18.10
N GLU A 43 1.32 0.39 18.71
CA GLU A 43 2.63 0.47 19.36
C GLU A 43 2.80 -0.57 20.46
N SER A 44 1.72 -0.87 21.22
CA SER A 44 1.75 -1.87 22.30
C SER A 44 2.06 -3.29 21.83
N THR A 45 2.02 -3.56 20.53
CA THR A 45 2.46 -4.84 19.96
C THR A 45 3.97 -5.02 19.98
N GLY A 46 4.73 -3.93 20.10
CA GLY A 46 6.18 -3.94 20.00
C GLY A 46 6.73 -4.17 18.59
N LEU A 47 5.86 -4.38 17.60
CA LEU A 47 6.25 -4.62 16.21
C LEU A 47 6.70 -3.33 15.52
N ARG A 48 7.44 -3.47 14.43
CA ARG A 48 7.74 -2.37 13.51
C ARG A 48 6.46 -1.92 12.82
N LEU A 49 6.15 -0.62 12.80
CA LEU A 49 4.86 -0.09 12.38
C LEU A 49 4.96 0.65 11.04
N GLY A 50 4.15 0.23 10.08
CA GLY A 50 3.85 0.98 8.86
C GLY A 50 2.79 2.03 9.09
N SER A 51 2.91 3.18 8.43
CA SER A 51 1.86 4.20 8.43
C SER A 51 0.52 3.64 7.96
N PRO A 52 -0.60 4.33 8.18
CA PRO A 52 -1.77 4.11 7.34
C PRO A 52 -1.40 4.26 5.86
N ALA A 53 -1.94 3.40 5.00
CA ALA A 53 -1.83 3.52 3.55
C ALA A 53 -3.08 4.24 3.04
N THR A 54 -2.91 5.47 2.55
CA THR A 54 -4.00 6.28 1.98
C THR A 54 -4.14 6.02 0.49
N SER A 55 -5.24 6.50 -0.10
CA SER A 55 -5.30 6.69 -1.55
C SER A 55 -4.12 7.56 -2.02
N ARG A 56 -3.73 7.42 -3.30
CA ARG A 56 -2.59 8.17 -3.85
C ARG A 56 -2.72 9.69 -3.65
N HIS A 57 -3.93 10.22 -3.77
CA HIS A 57 -4.22 11.66 -3.67
C HIS A 57 -4.02 12.21 -2.26
N GLU A 58 -4.18 11.39 -1.24
CA GLU A 58 -4.10 11.76 0.17
C GLU A 58 -2.75 11.34 0.80
N THR A 59 -1.75 11.00 -0.03
CA THR A 59 -0.41 10.58 0.44
C THR A 59 0.56 11.75 0.59
N LEU A 60 0.67 12.63 -0.43
CA LEU A 60 1.66 13.71 -0.48
C LEU A 60 1.07 15.06 -0.09
N GLY A 61 1.95 15.91 0.47
CA GLY A 61 1.59 17.27 0.92
C GLY A 61 1.21 17.32 2.40
N LYS A 62 1.47 18.47 3.04
CA LYS A 62 1.19 18.66 4.48
C LYS A 62 -0.30 18.63 4.84
N ALA A 63 -1.16 19.00 3.88
CA ALA A 63 -2.61 19.03 4.05
C ALA A 63 -3.29 17.70 3.74
N SER A 64 -2.60 16.75 3.11
CA SER A 64 -3.13 15.41 2.84
C SER A 64 -3.48 14.68 4.13
N TRP A 65 -4.29 13.65 4.04
CA TRP A 65 -4.63 12.83 5.20
C TRP A 65 -3.37 12.25 5.85
N LEU A 66 -2.48 11.64 5.06
CA LEU A 66 -1.23 11.08 5.56
C LEU A 66 -0.28 12.15 6.10
N GLY A 67 -0.17 13.29 5.42
CA GLY A 67 0.66 14.42 5.88
C GLY A 67 0.22 14.94 7.24
N ARG A 68 -1.08 15.09 7.48
CA ARG A 68 -1.65 15.49 8.79
C ARG A 68 -1.43 14.42 9.85
N PHE A 69 -1.61 13.14 9.50
CA PHE A 69 -1.36 12.03 10.41
C PHE A 69 0.10 11.99 10.85
N MET A 70 1.05 12.04 9.92
CA MET A 70 2.48 12.00 10.23
C MET A 70 2.91 13.21 11.08
N THR A 71 2.38 14.40 10.79
CA THR A 71 2.64 15.60 11.60
C THR A 71 2.13 15.45 13.03
N GLN A 72 0.91 14.92 13.22
CA GLN A 72 0.36 14.71 14.56
C GLN A 72 1.06 13.57 15.30
N ALA A 73 1.42 12.50 14.60
CA ALA A 73 2.17 11.39 15.18
C ALA A 73 3.53 11.88 15.72
N GLU A 74 4.26 12.65 14.91
CA GLU A 74 5.55 13.23 15.33
C GLU A 74 5.39 14.16 16.54
N ALA A 75 4.41 15.06 16.50
CA ALA A 75 4.14 16.00 17.61
C ALA A 75 3.79 15.29 18.94
N LYS A 76 3.26 14.07 18.87
CA LYS A 76 2.90 13.25 20.04
C LYS A 76 3.94 12.20 20.39
N GLY A 77 5.07 12.13 19.68
CA GLY A 77 6.12 11.13 19.88
C GLY A 77 5.67 9.70 19.56
N LEU A 78 4.66 9.54 18.70
CA LEU A 78 4.19 8.24 18.23
C LEU A 78 5.15 7.67 17.17
N ARG A 79 5.46 6.39 17.29
CA ARG A 79 6.40 5.71 16.40
C ARG A 79 5.71 5.28 15.09
N VAL A 80 6.33 5.65 13.96
CA VAL A 80 5.99 5.17 12.62
C VAL A 80 7.32 4.81 11.94
N ASP A 81 7.56 3.54 11.67
CA ASP A 81 8.88 3.06 11.26
C ASP A 81 9.08 3.09 9.74
N PHE A 82 8.03 2.89 8.97
CA PHE A 82 8.03 2.98 7.51
C PHE A 82 6.71 3.56 6.99
N VAL A 83 6.71 4.04 5.75
CA VAL A 83 5.51 4.58 5.10
C VAL A 83 4.94 3.54 4.16
N ALA A 84 3.68 3.19 4.36
CA ALA A 84 2.91 2.34 3.46
C ALA A 84 2.15 3.21 2.45
N VAL A 85 2.18 2.82 1.17
CA VAL A 85 1.52 3.53 0.09
C VAL A 85 0.79 2.58 -0.85
N HIS A 86 -0.26 3.09 -1.51
CA HIS A 86 -0.92 2.46 -2.65
C HIS A 86 -0.62 3.23 -3.93
N TYR A 87 -0.43 2.50 -5.03
CA TYR A 87 -0.24 3.12 -6.33
C TYR A 87 -0.99 2.39 -7.43
N TYR A 88 -2.09 2.98 -7.86
CA TYR A 88 -2.85 2.50 -9.01
C TYR A 88 -2.66 3.46 -10.19
N SER A 89 -2.14 2.96 -11.31
CA SER A 89 -1.88 3.74 -12.51
C SER A 89 -2.98 3.58 -13.54
N THR A 90 -3.37 4.68 -14.18
CA THR A 90 -4.32 4.70 -15.31
C THR A 90 -3.64 4.93 -16.65
N ASP A 91 -2.33 5.20 -16.68
CA ASP A 91 -1.55 5.64 -17.85
C ASP A 91 -0.31 4.79 -18.14
N LYS A 92 -0.02 3.80 -17.30
CA LYS A 92 1.15 2.91 -17.39
C LYS A 92 2.51 3.63 -17.26
N ASP A 93 2.51 4.85 -16.76
CA ASP A 93 3.73 5.66 -16.61
C ASP A 93 4.53 5.23 -15.38
N VAL A 94 5.57 4.41 -15.62
CA VAL A 94 6.50 3.95 -14.57
C VAL A 94 7.42 5.08 -14.10
N ALA A 95 7.71 6.09 -14.93
CA ALA A 95 8.49 7.24 -14.50
C ALA A 95 7.72 8.09 -13.48
N ALA A 96 6.42 8.33 -13.72
CA ALA A 96 5.55 8.99 -12.75
C ALA A 96 5.40 8.19 -11.44
N PHE A 97 5.41 6.85 -11.52
CA PHE A 97 5.41 6.00 -10.34
C PHE A 97 6.72 6.16 -9.53
N ARG A 98 7.87 6.17 -10.21
CA ARG A 98 9.17 6.43 -9.57
C ARG A 98 9.19 7.80 -8.88
N GLU A 99 8.78 8.86 -9.59
CA GLU A 99 8.71 10.22 -9.03
C GLU A 99 7.83 10.30 -7.78
N PHE A 100 6.70 9.59 -7.79
CA PHE A 100 5.83 9.50 -6.61
C PHE A 100 6.56 8.85 -5.42
N LEU A 101 7.23 7.71 -5.60
CA LEU A 101 7.96 7.03 -4.53
C LEU A 101 9.11 7.87 -3.98
N GLU A 102 9.86 8.53 -4.86
CA GLU A 102 10.94 9.46 -4.48
C GLU A 102 10.40 10.66 -3.69
N ALA A 103 9.24 11.21 -4.08
CA ALA A 103 8.58 12.30 -3.36
C ALA A 103 8.09 11.84 -1.98
N VAL A 104 7.53 10.63 -1.86
CA VAL A 104 7.12 10.04 -0.57
C VAL A 104 8.33 9.91 0.36
N HIS A 105 9.42 9.31 -0.13
CA HIS A 105 10.64 9.16 0.66
C HIS A 105 11.25 10.52 1.05
N LYS A 106 11.27 11.47 0.13
CA LYS A 106 11.76 12.83 0.38
C LYS A 106 10.95 13.54 1.47
N GLN A 107 9.62 13.41 1.44
CA GLN A 107 8.72 14.08 2.39
C GLN A 107 8.80 13.46 3.79
N TYR A 108 8.76 12.13 3.88
CA TYR A 108 8.60 11.44 5.18
C TYR A 108 9.92 10.92 5.77
N LYS A 109 11.00 10.85 4.99
CA LYS A 109 12.33 10.40 5.44
C LYS A 109 12.33 9.04 6.11
N ARG A 110 11.53 8.11 5.59
CA ARG A 110 11.40 6.73 6.07
C ARG A 110 11.46 5.75 4.92
N PRO A 111 11.77 4.47 5.16
CA PRO A 111 11.58 3.41 4.19
C PRO A 111 10.13 3.39 3.68
N VAL A 112 9.95 2.94 2.44
CA VAL A 112 8.64 2.89 1.77
C VAL A 112 8.27 1.44 1.50
N TRP A 113 7.03 1.08 1.82
CA TRP A 113 6.40 -0.16 1.39
C TRP A 113 5.25 0.18 0.44
N VAL A 114 5.27 -0.41 -0.75
CA VAL A 114 4.15 -0.28 -1.69
C VAL A 114 3.21 -1.47 -1.43
N THR A 115 2.23 -1.26 -0.58
CA THR A 115 1.38 -2.35 -0.08
C THR A 115 0.30 -2.78 -1.05
N GLU A 116 -0.03 -1.95 -2.04
CA GLU A 116 -0.88 -2.29 -3.19
C GLU A 116 -0.44 -1.50 -4.42
N TRP A 117 -0.33 -2.16 -5.55
CA TRP A 117 -0.09 -1.50 -6.83
C TRP A 117 -0.51 -2.38 -8.01
N ALA A 118 -1.07 -1.74 -9.04
CA ALA A 118 -1.47 -2.35 -10.31
C ALA A 118 -1.83 -1.25 -11.32
N LEU A 119 -2.18 -1.65 -12.55
CA LEU A 119 -2.98 -0.77 -13.41
C LEU A 119 -4.44 -0.89 -12.98
N ALA A 120 -5.11 0.23 -12.75
CA ALA A 120 -6.53 0.24 -12.43
C ALA A 120 -7.20 1.52 -12.91
N ASP A 121 -8.32 1.33 -13.60
CA ASP A 121 -9.32 2.36 -13.82
C ASP A 121 -10.60 1.89 -13.14
N TRP A 122 -10.98 2.55 -12.05
CA TRP A 122 -12.12 2.12 -11.24
C TRP A 122 -13.47 2.38 -11.90
N ASP A 123 -13.50 3.25 -12.91
CA ASP A 123 -14.70 3.50 -13.73
C ASP A 123 -14.82 2.50 -14.90
N ASP A 124 -13.69 1.94 -15.36
CA ASP A 124 -13.61 0.86 -16.35
C ASP A 124 -12.59 -0.20 -15.92
N PRO A 125 -12.94 -1.11 -14.99
CA PRO A 125 -12.01 -2.10 -14.44
C PRO A 125 -11.39 -3.04 -15.49
N SER A 126 -12.05 -3.24 -16.63
CA SER A 126 -11.56 -4.08 -17.72
C SER A 126 -10.65 -3.38 -18.73
N ARG A 127 -10.36 -2.10 -18.52
CA ARG A 127 -9.60 -1.24 -19.45
C ARG A 127 -8.23 -1.82 -19.84
N PHE A 128 -7.56 -2.47 -18.92
CA PHE A 128 -6.22 -3.02 -19.16
C PHE A 128 -6.28 -4.54 -19.36
N SER A 129 -5.56 -5.01 -20.37
CA SER A 129 -5.38 -6.45 -20.62
C SER A 129 -4.41 -7.07 -19.60
N ALA A 130 -4.48 -8.38 -19.42
CA ALA A 130 -3.52 -9.12 -18.59
C ALA A 130 -2.06 -8.98 -19.09
N ALA A 131 -1.86 -8.77 -20.38
CA ALA A 131 -0.52 -8.52 -20.94
C ALA A 131 0.02 -7.14 -20.55
N GLU A 132 -0.82 -6.10 -20.54
CA GLU A 132 -0.45 -4.76 -20.07
C GLU A 132 -0.18 -4.76 -18.56
N GLN A 133 -0.98 -5.47 -17.77
CA GLN A 133 -0.74 -5.68 -16.36
C GLN A 133 0.62 -6.36 -16.12
N ALA A 134 0.91 -7.43 -16.86
CA ALA A 134 2.17 -8.17 -16.73
C ALA A 134 3.39 -7.30 -17.10
N GLU A 135 3.29 -6.49 -18.14
CA GLU A 135 4.38 -5.59 -18.51
C GLU A 135 4.58 -4.49 -17.45
N PHE A 136 3.50 -3.90 -16.93
CA PHE A 136 3.60 -2.92 -15.85
C PHE A 136 4.17 -3.55 -14.57
N ALA A 137 3.77 -4.79 -14.24
CA ALA A 137 4.33 -5.54 -13.12
C ALA A 137 5.84 -5.75 -13.28
N ARG A 138 6.30 -6.15 -14.47
CA ARG A 138 7.72 -6.38 -14.76
C ARG A 138 8.54 -5.10 -14.62
N VAL A 139 8.17 -4.05 -15.37
CA VAL A 139 8.95 -2.81 -15.38
C VAL A 139 8.84 -2.04 -14.05
N GLY A 140 7.69 -2.13 -13.38
CA GLY A 140 7.51 -1.53 -12.06
C GLY A 140 8.34 -2.21 -10.98
N THR A 141 8.45 -3.55 -11.01
CA THR A 141 9.32 -4.31 -10.10
C THR A 141 10.79 -3.95 -10.32
N GLU A 142 11.28 -3.98 -11.57
CA GLU A 142 12.63 -3.57 -11.91
C GLU A 142 12.94 -2.12 -11.44
N MET A 143 11.98 -1.21 -11.63
CA MET A 143 12.14 0.19 -11.17
C MET A 143 12.22 0.29 -9.64
N MET A 144 11.41 -0.48 -8.91
CA MET A 144 11.42 -0.46 -7.43
C MET A 144 12.67 -1.11 -6.85
N ASP A 145 13.22 -2.14 -7.49
CA ASP A 145 14.49 -2.78 -7.10
C ASP A 145 15.68 -1.81 -7.17
N ASP A 146 15.62 -0.81 -8.06
CA ASP A 146 16.61 0.27 -8.16
C ASP A 146 16.48 1.36 -7.08
N LEU A 147 15.43 1.29 -6.23
CA LEU A 147 15.16 2.29 -5.21
C LEU A 147 15.48 1.74 -3.80
N PRO A 148 16.67 2.04 -3.23
CA PRO A 148 17.12 1.42 -1.98
C PRO A 148 16.26 1.75 -0.76
N PHE A 149 15.37 2.74 -0.85
CA PHE A 149 14.43 3.08 0.20
C PHE A 149 13.09 2.33 0.09
N VAL A 150 12.82 1.64 -1.03
CA VAL A 150 11.67 0.74 -1.18
C VAL A 150 12.07 -0.62 -0.61
N GLU A 151 11.54 -0.96 0.56
CA GLU A 151 11.90 -2.22 1.22
C GLU A 151 11.06 -3.40 0.73
N ARG A 152 9.79 -3.15 0.42
CA ARG A 152 8.83 -4.20 0.00
C ARG A 152 7.77 -3.62 -0.91
N HIS A 153 7.23 -4.49 -1.75
CA HIS A 153 6.02 -4.20 -2.51
C HIS A 153 5.11 -5.44 -2.59
N ALA A 154 3.81 -5.21 -2.78
CA ALA A 154 2.82 -6.25 -2.96
C ALA A 154 1.89 -5.87 -4.12
N TRP A 155 1.85 -6.74 -5.13
CA TRP A 155 0.98 -6.58 -6.28
C TRP A 155 -0.49 -6.81 -5.92
N PHE A 156 -1.39 -6.03 -6.51
CA PHE A 156 -2.83 -6.22 -6.38
C PHE A 156 -3.41 -6.86 -7.67
N ALA A 157 -3.92 -8.14 -7.64
CA ALA A 157 -4.13 -8.92 -6.46
C ALA A 157 -3.68 -10.38 -6.68
N ALA A 158 -3.79 -11.21 -5.63
CA ALA A 158 -3.42 -12.63 -5.73
C ALA A 158 -4.30 -13.40 -6.71
N TYR A 159 -5.63 -13.18 -6.68
CA TYR A 159 -6.60 -13.89 -7.51
C TYR A 159 -7.43 -12.93 -8.36
N GLU A 160 -7.66 -13.32 -9.62
CA GLU A 160 -8.56 -12.57 -10.50
C GLU A 160 -10.01 -12.71 -10.03
N GLY A 161 -10.72 -11.58 -9.94
CA GLY A 161 -12.15 -11.53 -9.61
C GLY A 161 -12.53 -11.90 -8.16
N GLY A 162 -11.56 -12.13 -7.29
CA GLY A 162 -11.78 -12.58 -5.91
C GLY A 162 -12.67 -11.65 -5.09
N ASP A 163 -12.52 -10.34 -5.28
CA ASP A 163 -13.26 -9.30 -4.55
C ASP A 163 -14.29 -8.57 -5.44
N GLY A 164 -14.66 -9.18 -6.58
CA GLY A 164 -15.55 -8.55 -7.56
C GLY A 164 -14.87 -7.55 -8.50
N TRP A 165 -13.57 -7.35 -8.37
CA TRP A 165 -12.76 -6.52 -9.26
C TRP A 165 -12.27 -7.35 -10.46
N HIS A 166 -12.47 -6.86 -11.67
CA HIS A 166 -12.06 -7.50 -12.93
C HIS A 166 -10.97 -6.67 -13.61
N LEU A 167 -9.84 -6.48 -12.90
CA LEU A 167 -8.73 -5.67 -13.39
C LEU A 167 -7.79 -6.43 -14.35
N ASN A 168 -7.99 -7.73 -14.54
CA ASN A 168 -7.03 -8.61 -15.24
C ASN A 168 -5.63 -8.62 -14.60
N SER A 169 -5.55 -8.32 -13.30
CA SER A 169 -4.30 -8.15 -12.55
C SER A 169 -3.96 -9.37 -11.67
N GLY A 170 -4.82 -10.37 -11.60
CA GLY A 170 -4.61 -11.54 -10.75
C GLY A 170 -3.31 -12.28 -11.06
N ILE A 171 -2.57 -12.68 -10.00
CA ILE A 171 -1.42 -13.60 -10.12
C ILE A 171 -1.90 -14.99 -10.52
N PHE A 172 -3.03 -15.42 -9.97
CA PHE A 172 -3.67 -16.70 -10.26
C PHE A 172 -5.03 -16.51 -10.92
N ASP A 173 -5.36 -17.39 -11.85
CA ASP A 173 -6.71 -17.53 -12.37
C ASP A 173 -7.65 -18.23 -11.35
N SER A 174 -8.92 -18.36 -11.68
CA SER A 174 -9.92 -19.03 -10.82
C SER A 174 -9.67 -20.53 -10.61
N ARG A 175 -8.74 -21.14 -11.35
CA ARG A 175 -8.33 -22.55 -11.24
C ARG A 175 -7.00 -22.70 -10.51
N GLY A 176 -6.37 -21.59 -10.08
CA GLY A 176 -5.08 -21.58 -9.42
C GLY A 176 -3.87 -21.68 -10.36
N ASN A 177 -4.06 -21.49 -11.67
CA ASN A 177 -2.93 -21.43 -12.61
C ASN A 177 -2.36 -20.01 -12.64
N LEU A 178 -1.04 -19.91 -12.90
CA LEU A 178 -0.40 -18.62 -13.11
C LEU A 178 -0.93 -17.93 -14.37
N THR A 179 -1.34 -16.70 -14.21
CA THR A 179 -1.69 -15.77 -15.29
C THR A 179 -0.43 -15.21 -15.96
N PRO A 180 -0.54 -14.37 -17.02
CA PRO A 180 0.61 -13.60 -17.51
C PRO A 180 1.30 -12.78 -16.43
N VAL A 181 0.54 -12.17 -15.50
CA VAL A 181 1.09 -11.44 -14.32
C VAL A 181 1.83 -12.38 -13.39
N GLY A 182 1.23 -13.52 -13.06
CA GLY A 182 1.83 -14.51 -12.17
C GLY A 182 3.12 -15.13 -12.68
N LYS A 183 3.43 -15.01 -13.97
CA LYS A 183 4.69 -15.45 -14.58
C LYS A 183 5.80 -14.41 -14.45
N VAL A 184 5.47 -13.19 -14.04
CA VAL A 184 6.45 -12.13 -13.77
C VAL A 184 7.05 -12.30 -12.37
N PHE A 185 6.23 -12.70 -11.42
CA PHE A 185 6.62 -12.96 -10.03
C PHE A 185 7.01 -14.43 -9.80
#